data_02966cb7021c1ae1b81e57d9b30f0f1b
#
_entry.id   02966cb7021c1ae1b81e57d9b30f0f1b
#
_cell.length_a   1.000
_cell.length_b   1.000
_cell.length_c   1.000
_cell.angle_alpha   90.00
_cell.angle_beta   90.00
_cell.angle_gamma   90.00
#
_symmetry.space_group_name_H-M   'P 1'
#
loop_
_entity.id
_entity.type
_entity.pdbx_description
1 polymer ?
#
loop_
_entity_poly.entity_id
_entity_poly.type
_entity_poly.pdbx_seq_one_letter_code
_entity_poly.pdbx_strand_id
1 'polypeptide(L)'
;MTAHSPLAPSDPTAAPASSLPSATPPAGPGPTSPIAIRLRGLTRVYEVPGRQDARVTALDHVDADLPEGSFTAVVGASGSGKSTLLHCMAGLDEPTSGQVTMLGALTSGMRAAERARFRARHVGFVFQEYNLI
;
A
#
# COMPACT_ATOMS: atom_id res chain seq x y z
N MET A 1 40.70 28.44 53.79
CA MET A 1 39.75 28.71 52.69
C MET A 1 40.08 27.76 51.52
N THR A 2 39.46 26.63 51.52
CA THR A 2 39.74 25.53 50.61
C THR A 2 38.56 25.41 49.63
N ALA A 3 38.80 25.69 48.38
CA ALA A 3 37.81 25.54 47.30
C ALA A 3 37.76 24.10 46.89
N HIS A 4 36.57 23.53 47.00
CA HIS A 4 36.28 22.18 46.56
C HIS A 4 35.76 22.24 45.12
N SER A 5 36.45 21.61 44.18
CA SER A 5 36.05 21.46 42.79
C SER A 5 35.17 20.22 42.66
N PRO A 6 33.96 20.28 42.06
CA PRO A 6 33.17 19.09 41.85
C PRO A 6 33.62 18.35 40.56
N LEU A 7 33.77 17.05 40.69
CA LEU A 7 34.02 16.08 39.63
C LEU A 7 32.86 16.07 38.64
N ALA A 8 33.17 16.15 37.36
CA ALA A 8 32.22 15.91 36.27
C ALA A 8 31.88 14.41 36.17
N PRO A 9 30.62 14.03 35.91
CA PRO A 9 30.27 12.64 35.65
C PRO A 9 30.72 12.23 34.24
N SER A 10 31.41 11.11 34.20
CA SER A 10 31.84 10.44 32.96
C SER A 10 30.64 9.90 32.17
N ASP A 11 30.54 10.28 30.91
CA ASP A 11 29.58 9.76 29.94
C ASP A 11 29.70 8.25 29.75
N PRO A 12 28.59 7.50 29.77
CA PRO A 12 28.63 6.10 29.35
C PRO A 12 28.76 6.02 27.83
N THR A 13 29.81 5.37 27.41
CA THR A 13 30.17 4.92 26.05
C THR A 13 28.95 4.56 25.22
N ALA A 14 28.70 5.33 24.17
CA ALA A 14 27.78 5.00 23.12
C ALA A 14 28.28 3.74 22.38
N ALA A 15 27.52 2.66 22.39
CA ALA A 15 27.77 1.47 21.60
C ALA A 15 27.72 1.82 20.11
N PRO A 16 28.58 1.25 19.26
CA PRO A 16 28.54 1.51 17.82
C PRO A 16 27.22 0.98 17.25
N ALA A 17 26.49 1.84 16.55
CA ALA A 17 25.32 1.48 15.80
C ALA A 17 25.72 0.38 14.79
N SER A 18 25.14 -0.81 15.00
CA SER A 18 25.28 -1.95 14.08
C SER A 18 24.76 -1.51 12.73
N SER A 19 25.63 -1.36 11.75
CA SER A 19 25.28 -1.05 10.37
C SER A 19 24.48 -2.21 9.80
N LEU A 20 23.17 -2.01 9.64
CA LEU A 20 22.33 -2.90 8.87
C LEU A 20 22.89 -3.02 7.44
N PRO A 21 22.97 -4.22 6.87
CA PRO A 21 23.40 -4.37 5.49
C PRO A 21 22.48 -3.56 4.60
N SER A 22 23.06 -2.65 3.81
CA SER A 22 22.34 -1.88 2.80
C SER A 22 21.85 -2.87 1.74
N ALA A 23 20.59 -3.30 1.85
CA ALA A 23 19.97 -4.07 0.80
C ALA A 23 19.78 -3.13 -0.40
N THR A 24 20.58 -3.33 -1.44
CA THR A 24 20.34 -2.68 -2.73
C THR A 24 18.93 -3.08 -3.19
N PRO A 25 18.01 -2.13 -3.41
CA PRO A 25 16.69 -2.47 -3.94
C PRO A 25 16.90 -3.18 -5.29
N PRO A 26 16.05 -4.19 -5.60
CA PRO A 26 16.14 -4.86 -6.89
C PRO A 26 16.04 -3.81 -8.00
N ALA A 27 16.82 -3.98 -9.05
CA ALA A 27 16.77 -3.11 -10.23
C ALA A 27 15.32 -3.02 -10.70
N GLY A 28 14.79 -1.80 -10.79
CA GLY A 28 13.42 -1.59 -11.25
C GLY A 28 13.22 -2.11 -12.67
N PRO A 29 11.98 -2.39 -13.09
CA PRO A 29 11.68 -2.86 -14.43
C PRO A 29 12.19 -1.86 -15.46
N GLY A 30 12.71 -2.37 -16.58
CA GLY A 30 13.14 -1.55 -17.70
C GLY A 30 11.96 -0.80 -18.35
N PRO A 31 12.23 0.18 -19.21
CA PRO A 31 11.20 1.05 -19.82
C PRO A 31 10.17 0.33 -20.69
N THR A 32 10.36 -0.95 -20.98
CA THR A 32 9.48 -1.79 -21.82
C THR A 32 8.82 -2.95 -21.06
N SER A 33 8.88 -2.96 -19.71
CA SER A 33 8.25 -4.03 -18.92
C SER A 33 6.73 -4.03 -19.11
N PRO A 34 6.10 -5.22 -19.25
CA PRO A 34 4.64 -5.33 -19.26
C PRO A 34 4.02 -4.70 -18.02
N ILE A 35 2.82 -4.22 -18.13
CA ILE A 35 2.08 -3.65 -16.98
C ILE A 35 1.35 -4.78 -16.26
N ALA A 36 1.72 -5.01 -15.00
CA ALA A 36 1.04 -5.98 -14.13
C ALA A 36 -0.32 -5.48 -13.67
N ILE A 37 -0.40 -4.22 -13.25
CA ILE A 37 -1.66 -3.60 -12.80
C ILE A 37 -1.80 -2.24 -13.47
N ARG A 38 -2.96 -1.99 -14.04
CA ARG A 38 -3.35 -0.70 -14.63
C ARG A 38 -4.63 -0.20 -13.99
N LEU A 39 -4.60 1.03 -13.51
CA LEU A 39 -5.75 1.74 -12.96
C LEU A 39 -6.12 2.89 -13.89
N ARG A 40 -7.42 3.07 -14.13
CA ARG A 40 -7.93 4.19 -14.94
C ARG A 40 -9.18 4.77 -14.30
N GLY A 41 -9.10 6.03 -13.90
CA GLY A 41 -10.18 6.78 -13.26
C GLY A 41 -10.74 6.09 -12.01
N LEU A 42 -9.91 5.35 -11.27
CA LEU A 42 -10.37 4.53 -10.16
C LEU A 42 -10.95 5.38 -9.05
N THR A 43 -12.24 5.21 -8.79
CA THR A 43 -12.98 5.97 -7.76
C THR A 43 -13.65 5.00 -6.78
N ARG A 44 -13.51 5.28 -5.48
CA ARG A 44 -14.21 4.54 -4.44
C ARG A 44 -14.87 5.48 -3.45
N VAL A 45 -16.19 5.38 -3.35
CA VAL A 45 -17.03 6.15 -2.43
C VAL A 45 -17.72 5.19 -1.49
N TYR A 46 -17.65 5.46 -0.20
CA TYR A 46 -18.38 4.74 0.84
C TYR A 46 -19.55 5.56 1.36
N GLU A 47 -20.68 4.91 1.60
CA GLU A 47 -21.81 5.51 2.31
C GLU A 47 -21.57 5.39 3.82
N VAL A 48 -21.89 6.44 4.57
CA VAL A 48 -21.74 6.45 6.03
C VAL A 48 -23.02 5.89 6.66
N PRO A 49 -22.94 4.74 7.36
CA PRO A 49 -24.12 4.16 8.01
C PRO A 49 -24.77 5.13 9.01
N GLY A 50 -26.08 5.26 8.98
CA GLY A 50 -26.86 6.10 9.90
C GLY A 50 -26.86 7.60 9.59
N ARG A 51 -26.24 8.04 8.50
CA ARG A 51 -26.35 9.41 8.00
C ARG A 51 -26.83 9.37 6.55
N GLN A 52 -28.10 9.71 6.33
CA GLN A 52 -28.62 9.89 4.96
C GLN A 52 -27.79 11.00 4.30
N ASP A 53 -27.30 10.73 3.08
CA ASP A 53 -26.50 11.63 2.25
C ASP A 53 -25.04 11.89 2.66
N ALA A 54 -24.50 11.27 3.71
CA ALA A 54 -23.07 11.36 4.02
C ALA A 54 -22.27 10.31 3.25
N ARG A 55 -21.35 10.76 2.41
CA ARG A 55 -20.46 9.93 1.59
C ARG A 55 -19.01 10.30 1.86
N VAL A 56 -18.14 9.29 1.86
CA VAL A 56 -16.70 9.48 1.96
C VAL A 56 -16.06 8.99 0.68
N THR A 57 -15.44 9.88 -0.07
CA THR A 57 -14.65 9.55 -1.24
C THR A 57 -13.26 9.13 -0.76
N ALA A 58 -12.99 7.83 -0.80
CA ALA A 58 -11.70 7.27 -0.40
C ALA A 58 -10.68 7.29 -1.54
N LEU A 59 -11.14 7.14 -2.78
CA LEU A 59 -10.35 7.26 -4.00
C LEU A 59 -11.10 8.15 -4.97
N ASP A 60 -10.39 9.04 -5.62
CA ASP A 60 -10.96 9.97 -6.60
C ASP A 60 -10.12 9.98 -7.87
N HIS A 61 -10.65 9.38 -8.94
CA HIS A 61 -10.08 9.33 -10.30
C HIS A 61 -8.61 8.94 -10.36
N VAL A 62 -8.20 7.90 -9.62
CA VAL A 62 -6.80 7.48 -9.56
C VAL A 62 -6.39 6.76 -10.85
N ASP A 63 -5.33 7.25 -11.49
CA ASP A 63 -4.64 6.62 -12.61
C ASP A 63 -3.26 6.13 -12.18
N ALA A 64 -2.90 4.89 -12.50
CA ALA A 64 -1.57 4.35 -12.25
C ALA A 64 -1.28 3.17 -13.16
N ASP A 65 -0.01 2.99 -13.51
CA ASP A 65 0.53 1.81 -14.16
C ASP A 65 1.65 1.22 -13.30
N LEU A 66 1.49 -0.02 -12.88
CA LEU A 66 2.47 -0.77 -12.10
C LEU A 66 3.09 -1.85 -13.01
N PRO A 67 4.38 -1.70 -13.36
CA PRO A 67 5.05 -2.68 -14.21
C PRO A 67 5.24 -4.03 -13.53
N GLU A 68 5.34 -5.10 -14.32
CA GLU A 68 5.73 -6.42 -13.84
C GLU A 68 7.14 -6.38 -13.23
N GLY A 69 7.34 -7.14 -12.14
CA GLY A 69 8.63 -7.20 -11.44
C GLY A 69 8.97 -5.91 -10.67
N SER A 70 8.06 -4.93 -10.60
CA SER A 70 8.29 -3.71 -9.83
C SER A 70 7.99 -3.89 -8.34
N PHE A 71 8.69 -3.10 -7.52
CA PHE A 71 8.34 -2.86 -6.12
C PHE A 71 7.83 -1.44 -5.99
N THR A 72 6.56 -1.30 -5.62
CA THR A 72 5.89 0.01 -5.50
C THR A 72 5.46 0.26 -4.07
N ALA A 73 5.88 1.39 -3.50
CA ALA A 73 5.43 1.85 -2.19
C ALA A 73 4.29 2.86 -2.32
N VAL A 74 3.19 2.63 -1.60
CA VAL A 74 2.08 3.59 -1.48
C VAL A 74 2.23 4.33 -0.16
N VAL A 75 2.53 5.62 -0.23
CA VAL A 75 2.79 6.48 0.94
C VAL A 75 1.72 7.56 1.06
N GLY A 76 1.45 8.00 2.29
CA GLY A 76 0.48 9.05 2.58
C GLY A 76 0.03 9.05 4.04
N ALA A 77 -0.67 10.10 4.45
CA ALA A 77 -1.21 10.23 5.80
C ALA A 77 -2.23 9.11 6.13
N SER A 78 -2.51 8.92 7.43
CA SER A 78 -3.61 8.03 7.84
C SER A 78 -4.93 8.52 7.24
N GLY A 79 -5.77 7.59 6.76
CA GLY A 79 -7.05 7.93 6.13
C GLY A 79 -6.95 8.45 4.69
N SER A 80 -5.78 8.45 4.06
CA SER A 80 -5.60 8.92 2.66
C SER A 80 -6.01 7.92 1.57
N GLY A 81 -6.68 6.82 1.92
CA GLY A 81 -7.18 5.85 0.95
C GLY A 81 -6.19 4.74 0.54
N LYS A 82 -4.99 4.65 1.15
CA LYS A 82 -3.98 3.63 0.78
C LYS A 82 -4.50 2.19 0.86
N SER A 83 -5.13 1.82 1.97
CA SER A 83 -5.70 0.48 2.15
C SER A 83 -6.83 0.22 1.15
N THR A 84 -7.69 1.22 0.90
CA THR A 84 -8.74 1.14 -0.12
C THR A 84 -8.16 0.90 -1.50
N LEU A 85 -7.08 1.62 -1.86
CA LEU A 85 -6.39 1.43 -3.13
C LEU A 85 -5.86 0.00 -3.28
N LEU A 86 -5.16 -0.50 -2.25
CA LEU A 86 -4.64 -1.88 -2.24
C LEU A 86 -5.77 -2.92 -2.34
N HIS A 87 -6.89 -2.72 -1.62
CA HIS A 87 -8.04 -3.62 -1.68
C HIS A 87 -8.69 -3.63 -3.08
N CYS A 88 -8.87 -2.46 -3.70
CA CYS A 88 -9.39 -2.38 -5.06
C CYS A 88 -8.44 -3.03 -6.08
N MET A 89 -7.14 -2.77 -6.00
CA MET A 89 -6.14 -3.41 -6.87
C MET A 89 -6.14 -4.93 -6.71
N ALA A 90 -6.22 -5.44 -5.49
CA ALA A 90 -6.25 -6.86 -5.22
C ALA A 90 -7.60 -7.53 -5.56
N GLY A 91 -8.61 -6.77 -5.94
CA GLY A 91 -9.98 -7.29 -6.19
C GLY A 91 -10.70 -7.76 -4.93
N LEU A 92 -10.29 -7.26 -3.76
CA LEU A 92 -10.96 -7.49 -2.46
C LEU A 92 -12.15 -6.53 -2.28
N ASP A 93 -12.02 -5.33 -2.80
CA ASP A 93 -13.10 -4.34 -2.83
C ASP A 93 -13.42 -3.95 -4.27
N GLU A 94 -14.68 -3.54 -4.51
CA GLU A 94 -15.17 -3.17 -5.82
C GLU A 94 -15.16 -1.64 -5.96
N PRO A 95 -14.52 -1.08 -7.01
CA PRO A 95 -14.58 0.35 -7.24
C PRO A 95 -15.99 0.82 -7.51
N THR A 96 -16.33 2.05 -7.10
CA THR A 96 -17.59 2.71 -7.45
C THR A 96 -17.62 3.04 -8.94
N SER A 97 -16.48 3.43 -9.49
CA SER A 97 -16.28 3.66 -10.93
C SER A 97 -14.81 3.53 -11.31
N GLY A 98 -14.54 3.57 -12.61
CA GLY A 98 -13.20 3.37 -13.15
C GLY A 98 -12.88 1.91 -13.40
N GLN A 99 -11.63 1.62 -13.76
CA GLN A 99 -11.20 0.30 -14.20
C GLN A 99 -9.93 -0.15 -13.51
N VAL A 100 -9.90 -1.43 -13.17
CA VAL A 100 -8.71 -2.15 -12.72
C VAL A 100 -8.44 -3.28 -13.71
N THR A 101 -7.29 -3.24 -14.36
CA THR A 101 -6.79 -4.31 -15.22
C THR A 101 -5.58 -4.93 -14.55
N MET A 102 -5.58 -6.25 -14.37
CA MET A 102 -4.47 -7.01 -13.80
C MET A 102 -4.06 -8.11 -14.73
N LEU A 103 -2.77 -8.18 -15.08
CA LEU A 103 -2.20 -9.17 -16.00
C LEU A 103 -3.00 -9.26 -17.31
N GLY A 104 -3.43 -8.11 -17.84
CA GLY A 104 -4.24 -8.02 -19.07
C GLY A 104 -5.74 -8.31 -18.91
N ALA A 105 -6.20 -8.76 -17.73
CA ALA A 105 -7.61 -9.04 -17.46
C ALA A 105 -8.30 -7.86 -16.76
N LEU A 106 -9.48 -7.43 -17.24
CA LEU A 106 -10.28 -6.37 -16.60
C LEU A 106 -11.00 -6.93 -15.36
N THR A 107 -10.35 -6.81 -14.20
CA THR A 107 -10.85 -7.42 -12.96
C THR A 107 -12.04 -6.70 -12.37
N SER A 108 -12.15 -5.38 -12.56
CA SER A 108 -13.31 -4.60 -12.12
C SER A 108 -14.61 -4.92 -12.85
N GLY A 109 -14.53 -5.57 -14.04
CA GLY A 109 -15.70 -6.03 -14.79
C GLY A 109 -16.12 -7.47 -14.49
N MET A 110 -15.35 -8.20 -13.68
CA MET A 110 -15.62 -9.61 -13.37
C MET A 110 -16.76 -9.76 -12.36
N ARG A 111 -17.54 -10.84 -12.49
CA ARG A 111 -18.48 -11.24 -11.44
C ARG A 111 -17.72 -11.64 -10.17
N ALA A 112 -18.36 -11.51 -9.01
CA ALA A 112 -17.72 -11.78 -7.71
C ALA A 112 -17.02 -13.15 -7.63
N ALA A 113 -17.65 -14.21 -8.13
CA ALA A 113 -17.07 -15.55 -8.11
C ALA A 113 -15.87 -15.69 -9.08
N GLU A 114 -15.90 -15.03 -10.21
CA GLU A 114 -14.82 -15.01 -11.18
C GLU A 114 -13.63 -14.22 -10.64
N ARG A 115 -13.86 -13.03 -10.10
CA ARG A 115 -12.86 -12.19 -9.45
C ARG A 115 -12.20 -12.91 -8.26
N ALA A 116 -12.98 -13.65 -7.46
CA ALA A 116 -12.44 -14.45 -6.36
C ALA A 116 -11.50 -15.57 -6.86
N ARG A 117 -11.86 -16.28 -7.94
CA ARG A 117 -11.01 -17.30 -8.56
C ARG A 117 -9.75 -16.71 -9.17
N PHE A 118 -9.87 -15.57 -9.85
CA PHE A 118 -8.73 -14.85 -10.41
C PHE A 118 -7.76 -14.44 -9.30
N ARG A 119 -8.26 -13.81 -8.24
CA ARG A 119 -7.46 -13.42 -7.07
C ARG A 119 -6.74 -14.60 -6.45
N ALA A 120 -7.43 -15.72 -6.23
CA ALA A 120 -6.84 -16.91 -5.63
C ALA A 120 -5.65 -17.48 -6.41
N ARG A 121 -5.57 -17.20 -7.72
CA ARG A 121 -4.50 -17.71 -8.60
C ARG A 121 -3.35 -16.72 -8.78
N HIS A 122 -3.63 -15.42 -8.67
CA HIS A 122 -2.70 -14.38 -9.12
C HIS A 122 -2.30 -13.37 -8.05
N VAL A 123 -2.96 -13.35 -6.89
CA VAL A 123 -2.73 -12.33 -5.85
C VAL A 123 -2.40 -12.97 -4.51
N GLY A 124 -1.25 -12.60 -3.94
CA GLY A 124 -0.97 -12.78 -2.53
C GLY A 124 -1.23 -11.47 -1.79
N PHE A 125 -2.01 -11.51 -0.72
CA PHE A 125 -2.32 -10.34 0.10
C PHE A 125 -1.92 -10.57 1.55
N VAL A 126 -1.16 -9.62 2.12
CA VAL A 126 -0.76 -9.64 3.53
C VAL A 126 -1.47 -8.50 4.24
N PHE A 127 -2.30 -8.82 5.22
CA PHE A 127 -3.03 -7.82 6.01
C PHE A 127 -2.13 -7.21 7.08
N GLN A 128 -2.41 -5.97 7.46
CA GLN A 128 -1.69 -5.24 8.50
C GLN A 128 -1.93 -5.88 9.89
N GLU A 129 -3.12 -6.41 10.13
CA GLU A 129 -3.47 -7.12 11.36
C GLU A 129 -3.47 -8.62 11.10
N TYR A 130 -2.95 -9.37 12.07
CA TYR A 130 -2.94 -10.83 12.04
C TYR A 130 -4.39 -11.34 12.20
N ASN A 131 -5.14 -11.45 11.12
CA ASN A 131 -6.41 -12.17 11.09
C ASN A 131 -6.10 -13.67 11.18
N LEU A 132 -5.63 -14.10 12.35
CA LEU A 132 -5.59 -15.52 12.71
C LEU A 132 -7.00 -15.88 13.15
N ILE A 133 -7.75 -16.55 12.27
CA ILE A 133 -8.97 -17.27 12.62
C ILE A 133 -8.57 -18.65 13.07
#